data_1bc450afee2f779a7b46fec1f44ad286
#
_entry.id   1bc450afee2f779a7b46fec1f44ad286
#
_cell.length_a   1.000
_cell.length_b   1.000
_cell.length_c   1.000
_cell.angle_alpha   90.00
_cell.angle_beta   90.00
_cell.angle_gamma   90.00
#
_symmetry.space_group_name_H-M   'P 1'
#
loop_
_entity.id
_entity.type
_entity.pdbx_description
1 polymer ?
#
loop_
_entity_poly.entity_id
_entity_poly.type
_entity_poly.pdbx_seq_one_letter_code
_entity_poly.pdbx_strand_id
1 'polypeptide(L)'
;YVSVSSLGNFFSTLDSGSNTWIAHQRASSKRVQSIGFNPEGSLWMLSRGAEIRFNEDSNDLESWTKPIIPILNGYNYLDMGWDPNGHIWAGGGNGTLIVSEDQGKTWNSDPIATALPTNYIKIVFLDKDNLDNQKGFILGERGYVLKWNG
;
A
#
# COMPACT_ATOMS: atom_id res chain seq x y z
N TYR A 1 0.48 -10.59 -13.29
CA TYR A 1 1.32 -10.21 -12.14
C TYR A 1 2.12 -8.97 -12.42
N VAL A 2 2.45 -8.25 -11.36
CA VAL A 2 3.36 -7.11 -11.41
C VAL A 2 4.52 -7.31 -10.43
N SER A 3 5.68 -6.76 -10.77
CA SER A 3 6.87 -6.77 -9.93
C SER A 3 7.55 -5.42 -9.98
N VAL A 4 8.08 -4.99 -8.86
CA VAL A 4 8.82 -3.74 -8.77
C VAL A 4 10.11 -3.95 -8.00
N SER A 5 11.22 -3.42 -8.50
CA SER A 5 12.47 -3.40 -7.75
C SER A 5 12.51 -2.21 -6.78
N SER A 6 13.38 -2.29 -5.79
CA SER A 6 13.59 -1.17 -4.86
C SER A 6 14.07 0.12 -5.55
N LEU A 7 14.62 0.01 -6.76
CA LEU A 7 15.03 1.16 -7.57
C LEU A 7 13.90 1.69 -8.47
N GLY A 8 12.69 1.09 -8.38
CA GLY A 8 11.52 1.50 -9.13
C GLY A 8 11.44 0.94 -10.55
N ASN A 9 12.28 -0.03 -10.92
CA ASN A 9 12.09 -0.76 -12.18
C ASN A 9 10.82 -1.59 -12.04
N PHE A 10 9.92 -1.43 -13.00
CA PHE A 10 8.59 -2.01 -12.98
C PHE A 10 8.43 -3.01 -14.13
N PHE A 11 7.82 -4.14 -13.84
CA PHE A 11 7.63 -5.22 -14.78
C PHE A 11 6.22 -5.82 -14.61
N SER A 12 5.64 -6.27 -15.71
CA SER A 12 4.38 -7.04 -15.68
C SER A 12 4.46 -8.29 -16.52
N THR A 13 3.56 -9.24 -16.21
CA THR A 13 3.34 -10.42 -17.02
C THR A 13 1.86 -10.79 -17.03
N LEU A 14 1.35 -11.28 -18.15
CA LEU A 14 -0.01 -11.78 -18.31
C LEU A 14 -0.07 -13.31 -18.34
N ASP A 15 1.07 -13.99 -18.47
CA ASP A 15 1.19 -15.46 -18.56
C ASP A 15 1.62 -16.13 -17.25
N SER A 16 1.29 -15.51 -16.10
CA SER A 16 1.68 -15.99 -14.77
C SER A 16 3.21 -16.05 -14.55
N GLY A 17 3.96 -15.29 -15.34
CA GLY A 17 5.42 -15.23 -15.23
C GLY A 17 6.17 -16.41 -15.88
N SER A 18 5.45 -17.22 -16.68
CA SER A 18 6.03 -18.44 -17.25
C SER A 18 7.10 -18.16 -18.30
N ASN A 19 6.89 -17.16 -19.16
CA ASN A 19 7.75 -16.95 -20.32
C ASN A 19 8.17 -15.49 -20.55
N THR A 20 7.29 -14.53 -20.25
CA THR A 20 7.53 -13.13 -20.64
C THR A 20 7.27 -12.16 -19.50
N TRP A 21 8.25 -11.30 -19.27
CA TRP A 21 8.11 -10.11 -18.44
C TRP A 21 8.32 -8.88 -19.31
N ILE A 22 7.37 -7.96 -19.28
CA ILE A 22 7.42 -6.70 -20.00
C ILE A 22 7.97 -5.65 -19.05
N ALA A 23 9.05 -4.98 -19.46
CA ALA A 23 9.59 -3.86 -18.72
C ALA A 23 8.82 -2.59 -19.05
N HIS A 24 8.50 -1.81 -18.02
CA HIS A 24 7.79 -0.53 -18.13
C HIS A 24 8.66 0.64 -17.68
N GLN A 25 8.24 1.85 -18.03
CA GLN A 25 8.85 3.05 -17.50
C GLN A 25 8.67 3.15 -15.98
N ARG A 26 9.63 3.76 -15.32
CA ARG A 26 9.57 3.94 -13.88
C ARG A 26 8.44 4.91 -13.51
N ALA A 27 7.52 4.46 -12.67
CA ALA A 27 6.44 5.30 -12.14
C ALA A 27 6.94 6.34 -11.11
N SER A 28 8.07 6.05 -10.42
CA SER A 28 8.67 6.95 -9.45
C SER A 28 10.19 6.95 -9.58
N SER A 29 10.82 8.12 -9.38
CA SER A 29 12.28 8.24 -9.24
C SER A 29 12.77 7.84 -7.85
N LYS A 30 11.85 7.65 -6.89
CA LYS A 30 12.15 7.30 -5.51
C LYS A 30 12.12 5.78 -5.31
N ARG A 31 12.74 5.33 -4.22
CA ARG A 31 12.70 3.92 -3.83
C ARG A 31 11.26 3.48 -3.56
N VAL A 32 10.81 2.43 -4.23
CA VAL A 32 9.49 1.83 -3.99
C VAL A 32 9.55 0.98 -2.73
N GLN A 33 8.55 1.13 -1.88
CA GLN A 33 8.39 0.42 -0.61
C GLN A 33 7.32 -0.67 -0.69
N SER A 34 6.20 -0.37 -1.35
CA SER A 34 5.10 -1.30 -1.50
C SER A 34 4.35 -1.06 -2.81
N ILE A 35 3.74 -2.11 -3.32
CA ILE A 35 2.87 -2.10 -4.50
C ILE A 35 1.71 -3.07 -4.26
N GLY A 36 0.52 -2.74 -4.72
CA GLY A 36 -0.64 -3.60 -4.59
C GLY A 36 -1.82 -3.12 -5.44
N PHE A 37 -2.78 -4.00 -5.63
CA PHE A 37 -4.04 -3.67 -6.26
C PHE A 37 -5.08 -3.32 -5.19
N ASN A 38 -5.87 -2.28 -5.46
CA ASN A 38 -7.06 -2.02 -4.66
C ASN A 38 -8.18 -3.00 -5.03
N PRO A 39 -9.28 -3.07 -4.27
CA PRO A 39 -10.42 -3.95 -4.58
C PRO A 39 -11.05 -3.71 -5.95
N GLU A 40 -10.90 -2.52 -6.53
CA GLU A 40 -11.42 -2.13 -7.84
C GLU A 40 -10.48 -2.49 -8.99
N GLY A 41 -9.29 -3.04 -8.67
CA GLY A 41 -8.30 -3.48 -9.65
C GLY A 41 -7.31 -2.42 -10.10
N SER A 42 -7.32 -1.23 -9.53
CA SER A 42 -6.29 -0.22 -9.80
C SER A 42 -4.99 -0.56 -9.07
N LEU A 43 -3.88 -0.39 -9.76
CA LEU A 43 -2.55 -0.62 -9.18
C LEU A 43 -2.06 0.61 -8.43
N TRP A 44 -1.62 0.43 -7.19
CA TRP A 44 -1.11 1.47 -6.33
C TRP A 44 0.35 1.21 -5.97
N MET A 45 1.10 2.27 -5.81
CA MET A 45 2.52 2.23 -5.46
C MET A 45 2.82 3.23 -4.33
N LEU A 46 3.51 2.75 -3.32
CA LEU A 46 4.06 3.55 -2.23
C LEU A 46 5.57 3.68 -2.41
N SER A 47 6.06 4.91 -2.44
CA SER A 47 7.48 5.21 -2.55
C SER A 47 8.00 5.96 -1.34
N ARG A 48 9.31 5.98 -1.17
CA ARG A 48 10.00 6.69 -0.09
C ARG A 48 9.60 8.17 -0.04
N GLY A 49 9.44 8.71 1.17
CA GLY A 49 8.98 10.09 1.38
C GLY A 49 7.46 10.22 1.30
N ALA A 50 6.74 9.15 1.64
CA ALA A 50 5.28 9.10 1.67
C ALA A 50 4.60 9.36 0.31
N GLU A 51 5.29 9.11 -0.78
CA GLU A 51 4.75 9.33 -2.11
C GLU A 51 3.89 8.16 -2.55
N ILE A 52 2.60 8.37 -2.67
CA ILE A 52 1.62 7.39 -3.15
C ILE A 52 1.19 7.78 -4.56
N ARG A 53 1.20 6.81 -5.46
CA ARG A 53 0.68 6.94 -6.82
C ARG A 53 -0.26 5.78 -7.11
N PHE A 54 -1.25 6.02 -7.95
CA PHE A 54 -2.05 4.94 -8.51
C PHE A 54 -2.04 5.01 -10.04
N ASN A 55 -2.27 3.87 -10.65
CA ASN A 55 -2.39 3.76 -12.09
C ASN A 55 -3.78 4.24 -12.51
N GLU A 56 -3.85 5.19 -13.44
CA GLU A 56 -5.10 5.81 -13.89
C GLU A 56 -5.87 4.94 -14.88
N ASP A 57 -5.15 4.11 -15.63
CA ASP A 57 -5.74 3.19 -16.61
C ASP A 57 -5.13 1.79 -16.43
N SER A 58 -5.93 0.84 -16.01
CA SER A 58 -5.49 -0.55 -15.82
C SER A 58 -5.02 -1.24 -17.11
N ASN A 59 -5.35 -0.70 -18.27
CA ASN A 59 -4.88 -1.18 -19.57
C ASN A 59 -3.55 -0.55 -19.98
N ASP A 60 -3.17 0.57 -19.38
CA ASP A 60 -1.90 1.24 -19.60
C ASP A 60 -1.13 1.35 -18.28
N LEU A 61 -0.24 0.39 -18.03
CA LEU A 61 0.55 0.33 -16.80
C LEU A 61 1.60 1.46 -16.68
N GLU A 62 1.71 2.34 -17.64
CA GLU A 62 2.57 3.52 -17.62
C GLU A 62 1.80 4.81 -17.28
N SER A 63 0.46 4.74 -17.19
CA SER A 63 -0.40 5.88 -16.83
C SER A 63 -0.54 6.04 -15.32
N TRP A 64 0.35 6.83 -14.73
CA TRP A 64 0.39 7.08 -13.29
C TRP A 64 -0.01 8.50 -12.92
N THR A 65 -0.79 8.65 -11.85
CA THR A 65 -1.15 9.94 -11.27
C THR A 65 0.07 10.73 -10.81
N LYS A 66 -0.12 12.00 -10.57
CA LYS A 66 0.79 12.78 -9.72
C LYS A 66 0.80 12.19 -8.31
N PRO A 67 1.94 12.28 -7.58
CA PRO A 67 2.02 11.71 -6.26
C PRO A 67 1.04 12.38 -5.29
N ILE A 68 0.32 11.54 -4.54
CA ILE A 68 -0.41 11.95 -3.35
C ILE A 68 0.56 11.83 -2.18
N ILE A 69 0.70 12.87 -1.38
CA ILE A 69 1.57 12.88 -0.20
C ILE A 69 0.68 13.13 1.01
N PRO A 70 0.41 12.11 1.83
CA PRO A 70 -0.28 12.30 3.10
C PRO A 70 0.56 13.21 4.01
N ILE A 71 0.00 14.33 4.44
CA ILE A 71 0.74 15.39 5.18
C ILE A 71 0.91 15.04 6.66
N LEU A 72 0.55 13.85 7.10
CA LEU A 72 0.65 13.45 8.48
C LEU A 72 2.07 12.96 8.81
N ASN A 73 2.77 13.78 9.57
CA ASN A 73 4.00 13.47 10.34
C ASN A 73 5.33 13.24 9.61
N GLY A 74 5.45 13.47 8.31
CA GLY A 74 6.76 13.48 7.61
C GLY A 74 7.58 12.19 7.67
N TYR A 75 7.01 11.08 8.14
CA TYR A 75 7.68 9.79 8.26
C TYR A 75 7.57 8.97 6.99
N ASN A 76 8.55 8.09 6.80
CA ASN A 76 8.51 7.13 5.71
C ASN A 76 7.47 6.06 6.03
N TYR A 77 6.44 5.94 5.20
CA TYR A 77 5.57 4.78 5.19
C TYR A 77 6.31 3.61 4.56
N LEU A 78 6.09 2.41 5.09
CA LEU A 78 6.80 1.20 4.71
C LEU A 78 5.90 0.22 3.95
N ASP A 79 4.60 0.21 4.26
CA ASP A 79 3.63 -0.61 3.57
C ASP A 79 2.26 0.07 3.50
N MET A 80 1.43 -0.38 2.56
CA MET A 80 0.05 0.03 2.42
C MET A 80 -0.82 -1.16 2.03
N GLY A 81 -2.11 -1.06 2.34
CA GLY A 81 -3.09 -2.08 1.99
C GLY A 81 -4.50 -1.51 1.98
N TRP A 82 -5.46 -2.31 1.51
CA TRP A 82 -6.87 -1.95 1.45
C TRP A 82 -7.66 -2.91 2.31
N ASP A 83 -8.50 -2.33 3.17
CA ASP A 83 -9.47 -3.14 3.89
C ASP A 83 -10.63 -3.58 2.96
N PRO A 84 -11.47 -4.52 3.39
CA PRO A 84 -12.59 -5.00 2.58
C PRO A 84 -13.66 -3.94 2.25
N ASN A 85 -13.62 -2.77 2.92
CA ASN A 85 -14.49 -1.63 2.62
C ASN A 85 -13.86 -0.70 1.56
N GLY A 86 -12.62 -0.98 1.13
CA GLY A 86 -11.88 -0.18 0.16
C GLY A 86 -11.13 1.02 0.77
N HIS A 87 -11.05 1.12 2.09
CA HIS A 87 -10.25 2.15 2.73
C HIS A 87 -8.75 1.84 2.56
N ILE A 88 -7.96 2.88 2.37
CA ILE A 88 -6.52 2.75 2.18
C ILE A 88 -5.82 2.94 3.52
N TRP A 89 -5.02 1.97 3.92
CA TRP A 89 -4.19 2.01 5.11
C TRP A 89 -2.73 2.15 4.73
N ALA A 90 -2.00 3.02 5.42
CA ALA A 90 -0.55 3.16 5.24
C ALA A 90 0.14 3.22 6.60
N GLY A 91 1.11 2.33 6.78
CA GLY A 91 1.88 2.18 8.01
C GLY A 91 3.35 2.49 7.82
N GLY A 92 3.99 2.98 8.85
CA GLY A 92 5.38 3.37 8.77
C GLY A 92 6.07 3.57 10.12
N GLY A 93 7.07 4.44 10.13
CA GLY A 93 7.92 4.68 11.30
C GLY A 93 7.20 5.34 12.48
N ASN A 94 7.72 5.11 13.69
CA ASN A 94 7.29 5.75 14.94
C ASN A 94 5.78 5.61 15.24
N GLY A 95 5.21 4.43 15.04
CA GLY A 95 3.80 4.18 15.30
C GLY A 95 2.84 4.82 14.29
N THR A 96 3.36 5.34 13.18
CA THR A 96 2.50 5.98 12.19
C THR A 96 1.64 4.95 11.49
N LEU A 97 0.34 5.06 11.68
CA LEU A 97 -0.69 4.34 10.91
C LEU A 97 -1.78 5.34 10.55
N ILE A 98 -2.06 5.44 9.27
CA ILE A 98 -3.06 6.35 8.74
C ILE A 98 -4.04 5.61 7.85
N VAL A 99 -5.24 6.14 7.77
CA VAL A 99 -6.32 5.63 6.92
C VAL A 99 -6.95 6.74 6.08
N SER A 100 -7.28 6.41 4.87
CA SER A 100 -8.09 7.23 3.96
C SER A 100 -9.35 6.47 3.58
N GLU A 101 -10.49 7.09 3.77
CA GLU A 101 -11.81 6.56 3.42
C GLU A 101 -12.34 7.16 2.10
N ASP A 102 -11.60 8.07 1.50
CA ASP A 102 -12.00 8.88 0.34
C ASP A 102 -11.00 8.78 -0.84
N GLN A 103 -10.41 7.61 -1.01
CA GLN A 103 -9.46 7.33 -2.11
C GLN A 103 -8.22 8.24 -2.09
N GLY A 104 -7.68 8.48 -0.89
CA GLY A 104 -6.44 9.22 -0.72
C GLY A 104 -6.56 10.75 -0.71
N LYS A 105 -7.77 11.31 -0.71
CA LYS A 105 -7.97 12.76 -0.67
C LYS A 105 -7.71 13.32 0.73
N THR A 106 -8.20 12.62 1.75
CA THR A 106 -7.94 12.95 3.15
C THR A 106 -7.42 11.74 3.93
N TRP A 107 -6.66 12.00 4.99
CA TRP A 107 -6.03 10.96 5.80
C TRP A 107 -6.18 11.27 7.29
N ASN A 108 -6.50 10.24 8.06
CA ASN A 108 -6.62 10.30 9.50
C ASN A 108 -5.62 9.34 10.16
N SER A 109 -5.04 9.76 11.29
CA SER A 109 -4.19 8.88 12.10
C SER A 109 -5.04 7.94 12.93
N ASP A 110 -4.65 6.67 13.02
CA ASP A 110 -5.21 5.74 13.99
C ASP A 110 -4.65 6.03 15.39
N PRO A 111 -5.51 6.37 16.38
CA PRO A 111 -5.04 6.78 17.71
C PRO A 111 -4.47 5.62 18.53
N ILE A 112 -4.90 4.39 18.30
CA ILE A 112 -4.40 3.20 19.00
C ILE A 112 -3.00 2.87 18.52
N ALA A 113 -2.83 2.85 17.21
CA ALA A 113 -1.54 2.55 16.60
C ALA A 113 -0.47 3.59 16.93
N THR A 114 -0.84 4.88 16.89
CA THR A 114 0.11 5.99 17.20
C THR A 114 0.62 5.96 18.64
N ALA A 115 -0.06 5.29 19.54
CA ALA A 115 0.40 5.14 20.94
C ALA A 115 1.48 4.05 21.10
N LEU A 116 1.73 3.22 20.10
CA LEU A 116 2.68 2.12 20.19
C LEU A 116 4.07 2.54 19.66
N PRO A 117 5.14 2.26 20.39
CA PRO A 117 6.50 2.62 20.01
C PRO A 117 7.11 1.60 19.03
N THR A 118 6.53 1.48 17.85
CA THR A 118 6.96 0.52 16.83
C THR A 118 6.97 1.14 15.44
N ASN A 119 7.66 0.51 14.51
CA ASN A 119 7.52 0.80 13.08
C ASN A 119 6.59 -0.26 12.48
N TYR A 120 5.54 0.15 11.79
CA TYR A 120 4.65 -0.76 11.08
C TYR A 120 5.25 -1.14 9.73
N ILE A 121 5.52 -2.43 9.54
CA ILE A 121 6.30 -2.96 8.42
C ILE A 121 5.48 -3.73 7.41
N LYS A 122 4.28 -4.19 7.80
CA LYS A 122 3.40 -4.94 6.91
C LYS A 122 1.93 -4.76 7.28
N ILE A 123 1.11 -4.56 6.26
CA ILE A 123 -0.34 -4.48 6.36
C ILE A 123 -0.92 -5.61 5.50
N VAL A 124 -1.78 -6.43 6.08
CA VAL A 124 -2.45 -7.54 5.39
C VAL A 124 -3.91 -7.56 5.75
N PHE A 125 -4.77 -7.45 4.75
CA PHE A 125 -6.20 -7.75 4.88
C PHE A 125 -6.47 -9.06 4.18
N LEU A 126 -7.22 -9.92 4.84
CA LEU A 126 -7.65 -11.20 4.31
C LEU A 126 -9.04 -11.05 3.71
N ASP A 127 -9.28 -11.78 2.65
CA ASP A 127 -10.61 -11.87 2.07
C ASP A 127 -11.63 -12.36 3.12
N LYS A 128 -12.90 -12.02 2.91
CA LYS A 128 -13.99 -12.55 3.72
C LYS A 128 -13.93 -14.06 3.71
N ASP A 129 -13.91 -14.67 4.89
CA ASP A 129 -14.13 -16.10 5.01
C ASP A 129 -15.62 -16.43 4.77
N ASN A 130 -15.96 -17.72 4.71
CA ASN A 130 -17.33 -18.18 4.52
C ASN A 130 -18.32 -17.77 5.63
N LEU A 131 -17.84 -17.11 6.69
CA LEU A 131 -18.59 -16.62 7.83
C LEU A 131 -18.71 -15.09 7.85
N ASP A 132 -18.38 -14.41 6.74
CA ASP A 132 -18.33 -12.95 6.64
C ASP A 132 -17.39 -12.26 7.65
N ASN A 133 -16.47 -13.00 8.27
CA ASN A 133 -15.48 -12.44 9.19
C ASN A 133 -14.37 -11.77 8.40
N GLN A 134 -14.39 -10.45 8.37
CA GLN A 134 -13.30 -9.67 7.82
C GLN A 134 -12.12 -9.67 8.81
N LYS A 135 -10.92 -9.91 8.32
CA LYS A 135 -9.70 -9.94 9.13
C LYS A 135 -8.61 -9.13 8.49
N GLY A 136 -7.93 -8.38 9.32
CA GLY A 136 -6.75 -7.63 8.93
C GLY A 136 -5.73 -7.65 10.05
N PHE A 137 -4.46 -7.63 9.67
CA PHE A 137 -3.35 -7.59 10.60
C PHE A 137 -2.34 -6.55 10.15
N ILE A 138 -1.83 -5.81 11.12
CA ILE A 138 -0.75 -4.86 10.92
C ILE A 138 0.41 -5.30 11.80
N LEU A 139 1.53 -5.61 11.16
CA LEU A 139 2.71 -6.12 11.83
C LEU A 139 3.68 -4.97 12.10
N GLY A 140 4.08 -4.83 13.33
CA GLY A 140 5.12 -3.93 13.78
C GLY A 140 6.42 -4.66 14.11
N GLU A 141 7.50 -3.90 14.19
CA GLU A 141 8.76 -4.41 14.71
C GLU A 141 8.61 -4.91 16.16
N ARG A 142 9.53 -5.75 16.62
CA ARG A 142 9.58 -6.31 17.98
C ARG A 142 8.36 -7.12 18.38
N GLY A 143 7.64 -7.70 17.40
CA GLY A 143 6.51 -8.58 17.64
C GLY A 143 5.18 -7.89 17.92
N TYR A 144 5.07 -6.60 17.68
CA TYR A 144 3.77 -5.92 17.73
C TYR A 144 2.86 -6.41 16.59
N VAL A 145 1.63 -6.73 16.95
CA VAL A 145 0.59 -7.12 16.00
C VAL A 145 -0.71 -6.43 16.38
N LEU A 146 -1.23 -5.61 15.49
CA LEU A 146 -2.59 -5.08 15.61
C LEU A 146 -3.53 -5.94 14.78
N LYS A 147 -4.71 -6.18 15.30
CA LYS A 147 -5.81 -6.84 14.59
C LYS A 147 -6.86 -5.80 14.25
N TRP A 148 -7.23 -5.76 12.98
CA TRP A 148 -8.37 -4.99 12.53
C TRP A 148 -9.66 -5.81 12.71
N ASN A 149 -10.72 -5.19 13.20
CA ASN A 149 -11.96 -5.87 13.57
C ASN A 149 -13.17 -5.42 12.73
N GLY A 150 -12.94 -4.61 11.68
CA GLY A 150 -14.01 -4.06 10.85
C GLY A 150 -14.45 -2.69 11.29
#